data_c3f2148d7e30a4bbaa2127f9fa9af2cc
#
_entry.id   c3f2148d7e30a4bbaa2127f9fa9af2cc
#
_cell.length_a   1.000
_cell.length_b   1.000
_cell.length_c   1.000
_cell.angle_alpha   90.00
_cell.angle_beta   90.00
_cell.angle_gamma   90.00
#
_symmetry.space_group_name_H-M   'P 1'
#
loop_
_entity.id
_entity.type
_entity.pdbx_description
1 polymer ?
#
loop_
_entity_poly.entity_id
_entity_poly.type
_entity_poly.pdbx_seq_one_letter_code
_entity_poly.pdbx_strand_id
1 'polypeptide(L)'
;VGRVRSMGPDAYVVQFQLFDVLRGEQLAGYSIRASAESLRRVAHQISDIVYQKLTGERGAFDTHIAYVTVEQGADGKRRYRLSVADADGYNEQVILTSVQPLLSPAWSPDGTRLAYVSFEQGSSAIYLQYIATGKRERVAAFKGLNGAPKWSPDGNRLALALSKDGNAEVYVLDLRSRKLLRITRSYAIDTEPDWAPAGGSRAFTAERGGRPQIYRVRVGAGGAIGRPQRVTFEGDYNAAPAFSPDGKSLAMVHNDRGAFRIAVQDLSTGALRVLTQTRLDESPSFAPNGSMVIYATDVGGRGVLEVVSVDGHTGQRLALQQGNVREPAWSPFMTK
;
A
#
# COMPACT_ATOMS: atom_id res chain seq x y z
N VAL A 1 -13.78 -29.48 2.75
CA VAL A 1 -13.53 -30.54 1.77
C VAL A 1 -13.57 -29.94 0.39
N GLY A 2 -12.60 -30.26 -0.47
CA GLY A 2 -12.51 -29.71 -1.84
C GLY A 2 -12.21 -30.79 -2.87
N ARG A 3 -12.60 -30.50 -4.12
CA ARG A 3 -12.31 -31.35 -5.29
C ARG A 3 -12.09 -30.50 -6.53
N VAL A 4 -11.04 -30.82 -7.30
CA VAL A 4 -10.77 -30.25 -8.62
C VAL A 4 -11.00 -31.34 -9.67
N ARG A 5 -11.81 -31.07 -10.70
CA ARG A 5 -12.06 -31.97 -11.84
C ARG A 5 -11.66 -31.28 -13.12
N SER A 6 -10.89 -31.96 -13.97
CA SER A 6 -10.68 -31.53 -15.35
C SER A 6 -11.95 -31.82 -16.16
N MET A 7 -12.33 -30.86 -17.00
CA MET A 7 -13.47 -30.95 -17.93
C MET A 7 -13.03 -30.87 -19.39
N GLY A 8 -11.71 -30.80 -19.62
CA GLY A 8 -11.08 -30.68 -20.93
C GLY A 8 -9.65 -30.12 -20.80
N PRO A 9 -8.97 -29.84 -21.91
CA PRO A 9 -7.54 -29.43 -21.89
C PRO A 9 -7.23 -28.18 -21.04
N ASP A 10 -8.15 -27.22 -20.97
CA ASP A 10 -7.98 -25.98 -20.19
C ASP A 10 -9.26 -25.61 -19.41
N ALA A 11 -10.04 -26.59 -19.03
CA ALA A 11 -11.30 -26.38 -18.33
C ALA A 11 -11.33 -27.22 -17.05
N TYR A 12 -11.63 -26.57 -15.93
CA TYR A 12 -11.67 -27.16 -14.61
C TYR A 12 -12.97 -26.77 -13.89
N VAL A 13 -13.43 -27.65 -13.02
CA VAL A 13 -14.46 -27.34 -12.02
C VAL A 13 -13.86 -27.56 -10.64
N VAL A 14 -13.82 -26.49 -9.85
CA VAL A 14 -13.39 -26.50 -8.46
C VAL A 14 -14.62 -26.49 -7.57
N GLN A 15 -14.79 -27.54 -6.78
CA GLN A 15 -15.87 -27.66 -5.82
C GLN A 15 -15.28 -27.63 -4.41
N PHE A 16 -15.90 -26.88 -3.50
CA PHE A 16 -15.54 -26.95 -2.09
C PHE A 16 -16.76 -26.82 -1.21
N GLN A 17 -16.65 -27.39 -0.01
CA GLN A 17 -17.63 -27.30 1.05
C GLN A 17 -16.91 -27.01 2.37
N LEU A 18 -17.43 -26.06 3.13
CA LEU A 18 -16.99 -25.73 4.47
C LEU A 18 -18.02 -26.21 5.49
N PHE A 19 -17.60 -26.95 6.50
CA PHE A 19 -18.44 -27.47 7.55
C PHE A 19 -17.98 -26.97 8.92
N ASP A 20 -18.91 -26.63 9.78
CA ASP A 20 -18.71 -26.60 11.22
C ASP A 20 -18.78 -28.03 11.74
N VAL A 21 -17.63 -28.61 12.09
CA VAL A 21 -17.56 -30.02 12.52
C VAL A 21 -18.18 -30.25 13.89
N LEU A 22 -18.27 -29.21 14.74
CA LEU A 22 -18.87 -29.29 16.05
C LEU A 22 -20.40 -29.29 15.98
N ARG A 23 -20.96 -28.51 15.05
CA ARG A 23 -22.41 -28.40 14.84
C ARG A 23 -22.95 -29.34 13.77
N GLY A 24 -22.07 -29.90 12.92
CA GLY A 24 -22.45 -30.72 11.79
C GLY A 24 -23.14 -29.93 10.67
N GLU A 25 -22.96 -28.61 10.63
CA GLU A 25 -23.62 -27.72 9.68
C GLU A 25 -22.70 -27.35 8.53
N GLN A 26 -23.26 -27.29 7.31
CA GLN A 26 -22.55 -26.78 6.14
C GLN A 26 -22.61 -25.23 6.12
N LEU A 27 -21.48 -24.56 6.30
CA LEU A 27 -21.36 -23.11 6.29
C LEU A 27 -21.29 -22.53 4.86
N ALA A 28 -20.71 -23.26 3.91
CA ALA A 28 -20.60 -22.85 2.52
C ALA A 28 -20.44 -24.07 1.60
N GLY A 29 -20.88 -23.93 0.34
CA GLY A 29 -20.66 -24.92 -0.70
C GLY A 29 -20.80 -24.26 -2.06
N TYR A 30 -19.74 -24.38 -2.90
CA TYR A 30 -19.67 -23.73 -4.22
C TYR A 30 -19.05 -24.68 -5.25
N SER A 31 -19.43 -24.43 -6.50
CA SER A 31 -18.84 -25.06 -7.68
C SER A 31 -18.45 -23.94 -8.65
N ILE A 32 -17.15 -23.76 -8.87
CA ILE A 32 -16.57 -22.65 -9.62
C ILE A 32 -15.88 -23.20 -10.86
N ARG A 33 -16.19 -22.67 -12.03
CA ARG A 33 -15.48 -22.98 -13.27
C ARG A 33 -14.20 -22.18 -13.36
N ALA A 34 -13.12 -22.79 -13.83
CA ALA A 34 -11.80 -22.20 -13.97
C ALA A 34 -11.10 -22.68 -15.24
N SER A 35 -10.24 -21.84 -15.81
CA SER A 35 -9.15 -22.25 -16.70
C SER A 35 -7.92 -22.62 -15.89
N ALA A 36 -6.89 -23.23 -16.51
CA ALA A 36 -5.61 -23.48 -15.83
C ALA A 36 -5.00 -22.18 -15.27
N GLU A 37 -5.05 -21.10 -16.04
CA GLU A 37 -4.55 -19.77 -15.65
C GLU A 37 -5.30 -19.19 -14.44
N SER A 38 -6.62 -19.39 -14.35
CA SER A 38 -7.46 -18.84 -13.29
C SER A 38 -7.57 -19.71 -12.04
N LEU A 39 -7.01 -20.92 -12.01
CA LEU A 39 -7.10 -21.84 -10.86
C LEU A 39 -6.59 -21.20 -9.56
N ARG A 40 -5.47 -20.49 -9.63
CA ARG A 40 -4.90 -19.80 -8.47
C ARG A 40 -5.84 -18.72 -7.93
N ARG A 41 -6.39 -17.90 -8.82
CA ARG A 41 -7.36 -16.87 -8.44
C ARG A 41 -8.61 -17.50 -7.80
N VAL A 42 -9.09 -18.65 -8.32
CA VAL A 42 -10.20 -19.38 -7.70
C VAL A 42 -9.84 -19.86 -6.29
N ALA A 43 -8.59 -20.29 -6.05
CA ALA A 43 -8.13 -20.64 -4.70
C ALA A 43 -8.19 -19.44 -3.76
N HIS A 44 -7.75 -18.25 -4.21
CA HIS A 44 -7.85 -17.02 -3.42
C HIS A 44 -9.32 -16.64 -3.14
N GLN A 45 -10.22 -16.75 -4.11
CA GLN A 45 -11.66 -16.52 -3.93
C GLN A 45 -12.27 -17.48 -2.91
N ILE A 46 -11.87 -18.74 -2.93
CA ILE A 46 -12.28 -19.72 -1.92
C ILE A 46 -11.78 -19.31 -0.55
N SER A 47 -10.51 -18.87 -0.44
CA SER A 47 -9.94 -18.37 0.81
C SER A 47 -10.70 -17.15 1.33
N ASP A 48 -11.10 -16.21 0.46
CA ASP A 48 -11.94 -15.07 0.82
C ASP A 48 -13.30 -15.50 1.37
N ILE A 49 -13.95 -16.48 0.74
CA ILE A 49 -15.24 -17.02 1.19
C ILE A 49 -15.09 -17.71 2.54
N VAL A 50 -14.07 -18.55 2.71
CA VAL A 50 -13.79 -19.23 3.98
C VAL A 50 -13.52 -18.23 5.08
N TYR A 51 -12.65 -17.24 4.82
CA TYR A 51 -12.34 -16.18 5.77
C TYR A 51 -13.61 -15.43 6.21
N GLN A 52 -14.43 -15.03 5.24
CA GLN A 52 -15.68 -14.31 5.52
C GLN A 52 -16.67 -15.14 6.35
N LYS A 53 -16.77 -16.45 6.10
CA LYS A 53 -17.64 -17.35 6.87
C LYS A 53 -17.17 -17.52 8.31
N LEU A 54 -15.86 -17.49 8.54
CA LEU A 54 -15.27 -17.70 9.87
C LEU A 54 -15.20 -16.41 10.70
N THR A 55 -14.96 -15.27 10.06
CA THR A 55 -14.70 -13.99 10.75
C THR A 55 -15.84 -12.98 10.61
N GLY A 56 -16.71 -13.15 9.63
CA GLY A 56 -17.75 -12.17 9.24
C GLY A 56 -17.22 -11.06 8.31
N GLU A 57 -15.91 -10.94 8.10
CA GLU A 57 -15.27 -9.92 7.27
C GLU A 57 -14.87 -10.47 5.91
N ARG A 58 -14.92 -9.63 4.87
CA ARG A 58 -14.43 -10.02 3.55
C ARG A 58 -12.94 -10.33 3.59
N GLY A 59 -12.50 -11.45 3.02
CA GLY A 59 -11.09 -11.77 2.84
C GLY A 59 -10.40 -10.83 1.85
N ALA A 60 -9.07 -10.77 1.89
CA ALA A 60 -8.25 -9.95 0.99
C ALA A 60 -7.25 -10.81 0.19
N PHE A 61 -7.55 -12.08 -0.04
CA PHE A 61 -6.66 -13.00 -0.76
C PHE A 61 -6.73 -12.78 -2.27
N ASP A 62 -7.94 -12.53 -2.87
CA ASP A 62 -8.10 -12.17 -4.30
C ASP A 62 -7.84 -10.67 -4.50
N THR A 63 -6.63 -10.23 -4.13
CA THR A 63 -6.12 -8.86 -4.29
C THR A 63 -4.69 -8.89 -4.82
N HIS A 64 -4.11 -7.72 -5.09
CA HIS A 64 -2.75 -7.59 -5.61
C HIS A 64 -1.88 -6.71 -4.72
N ILE A 65 -0.58 -6.81 -4.92
CA ILE A 65 0.42 -5.91 -4.36
C ILE A 65 1.23 -5.28 -5.50
N ALA A 66 1.60 -4.02 -5.34
CA ALA A 66 2.61 -3.36 -6.16
C ALA A 66 3.85 -3.12 -5.32
N TYR A 67 5.03 -3.24 -5.91
CA TYR A 67 6.30 -3.02 -5.21
C TYR A 67 7.42 -2.67 -6.18
N VAL A 68 8.53 -2.17 -5.64
CA VAL A 68 9.74 -1.89 -6.41
C VAL A 68 10.80 -2.92 -6.06
N THR A 69 11.44 -3.48 -7.09
CA THR A 69 12.61 -4.35 -6.94
C THR A 69 13.84 -3.61 -7.44
N VAL A 70 14.93 -3.68 -6.67
CA VAL A 70 16.24 -3.12 -7.03
C VAL A 70 17.23 -4.25 -7.22
N GLU A 71 17.79 -4.36 -8.42
CA GLU A 71 18.78 -5.39 -8.78
C GLU A 71 20.05 -4.73 -9.30
N GLN A 72 21.17 -5.40 -9.13
CA GLN A 72 22.42 -5.05 -9.80
C GLN A 72 22.54 -5.87 -11.08
N GLY A 73 22.55 -5.21 -12.24
CA GLY A 73 22.74 -5.85 -13.52
C GLY A 73 24.16 -6.39 -13.69
N ALA A 74 24.38 -7.28 -14.65
CA ALA A 74 25.70 -7.82 -14.99
C ALA A 74 26.69 -6.72 -15.43
N ASP A 75 26.19 -5.58 -15.87
CA ASP A 75 26.95 -4.37 -16.24
C ASP A 75 27.32 -3.48 -15.03
N GLY A 76 27.03 -3.94 -13.81
CA GLY A 76 27.25 -3.21 -12.56
C GLY A 76 26.25 -2.06 -12.31
N LYS A 77 25.30 -1.80 -13.21
CA LYS A 77 24.30 -0.74 -13.04
C LYS A 77 23.10 -1.26 -12.26
N ARG A 78 22.52 -0.39 -11.45
CA ARG A 78 21.26 -0.69 -10.78
C ARG A 78 20.11 -0.64 -11.78
N ARG A 79 19.20 -1.59 -11.64
CA ARG A 79 17.93 -1.65 -12.37
C ARG A 79 16.78 -1.67 -11.36
N TYR A 80 15.80 -0.85 -11.64
CA TYR A 80 14.59 -0.73 -10.84
C TYR A 80 13.43 -1.32 -11.64
N ARG A 81 12.64 -2.16 -11.01
CA ARG A 81 11.42 -2.72 -11.60
C ARG A 81 10.24 -2.35 -10.73
N LEU A 82 9.20 -1.82 -11.34
CA LEU A 82 7.89 -1.70 -10.73
C LEU A 82 7.09 -2.94 -11.14
N SER A 83 6.69 -3.71 -10.16
CA SER A 83 6.00 -4.99 -10.36
C SER A 83 4.65 -5.00 -9.68
N VAL A 84 3.74 -5.82 -10.20
CA VAL A 84 2.46 -6.18 -9.61
C VAL A 84 2.44 -7.69 -9.45
N ALA A 85 1.97 -8.19 -8.30
CA ALA A 85 1.82 -9.62 -8.03
C ALA A 85 0.51 -9.88 -7.28
N ASP A 86 0.11 -11.15 -7.17
CA ASP A 86 -0.94 -11.57 -6.24
C ASP A 86 -0.56 -11.20 -4.80
N ALA A 87 -1.52 -11.07 -3.91
CA ALA A 87 -1.30 -10.65 -2.52
C ALA A 87 -0.32 -11.56 -1.74
N ASP A 88 -0.11 -12.78 -2.17
CA ASP A 88 0.84 -13.74 -1.63
C ASP A 88 2.24 -13.71 -2.29
N GLY A 89 2.45 -12.80 -3.24
CA GLY A 89 3.72 -12.59 -3.94
C GLY A 89 3.94 -13.44 -5.20
N TYR A 90 2.98 -14.26 -5.60
CA TYR A 90 3.05 -15.02 -6.86
C TYR A 90 2.54 -14.22 -8.06
N ASN A 91 2.71 -14.78 -9.28
CA ASN A 91 2.29 -14.18 -10.55
C ASN A 91 2.85 -12.77 -10.76
N GLU A 92 4.13 -12.57 -10.44
CA GLU A 92 4.79 -11.28 -10.65
C GLU A 92 4.72 -10.85 -12.12
N GLN A 93 4.24 -9.64 -12.35
CA GLN A 93 4.26 -8.96 -13.63
C GLN A 93 5.06 -7.66 -13.52
N VAL A 94 6.20 -7.59 -14.22
CA VAL A 94 6.98 -6.36 -14.31
C VAL A 94 6.27 -5.40 -15.26
N ILE A 95 5.75 -4.29 -14.73
CA ILE A 95 5.00 -3.29 -15.52
C ILE A 95 5.88 -2.13 -15.98
N LEU A 96 7.05 -1.95 -15.36
CA LEU A 96 8.05 -0.94 -15.77
C LEU A 96 9.45 -1.37 -15.33
N THR A 97 10.44 -1.19 -16.22
CA THR A 97 11.87 -1.31 -15.89
C THR A 97 12.56 0.02 -16.17
N SER A 98 13.43 0.46 -15.26
CA SER A 98 14.19 1.71 -15.36
C SER A 98 15.62 1.52 -14.85
N VAL A 99 16.56 2.29 -15.40
CA VAL A 99 17.91 2.44 -14.83
C VAL A 99 17.99 3.59 -13.82
N GLN A 100 16.93 4.35 -13.69
CA GLN A 100 16.75 5.41 -12.71
C GLN A 100 15.76 4.97 -11.63
N PRO A 101 15.83 5.52 -10.41
CA PRO A 101 14.95 5.15 -9.31
C PRO A 101 13.46 5.22 -9.66
N LEU A 102 12.73 4.23 -9.20
CA LEU A 102 11.27 4.17 -9.13
C LEU A 102 10.91 4.08 -7.65
N LEU A 103 9.95 4.88 -7.18
CA LEU A 103 9.60 4.97 -5.76
C LEU A 103 8.09 5.15 -5.57
N SER A 104 7.62 4.85 -4.36
CA SER A 104 6.31 5.21 -3.81
C SER A 104 5.12 4.82 -4.70
N PRO A 105 4.98 3.55 -5.11
CA PRO A 105 3.80 3.12 -5.84
C PRO A 105 2.55 3.28 -4.97
N ALA A 106 1.45 3.69 -5.59
CA ALA A 106 0.16 3.85 -4.93
C ALA A 106 -0.98 3.48 -5.89
N TRP A 107 -1.86 2.58 -5.47
CA TRP A 107 -3.01 2.15 -6.23
C TRP A 107 -4.12 3.20 -6.29
N SER A 108 -4.74 3.37 -7.46
CA SER A 108 -6.02 4.06 -7.55
C SER A 108 -7.12 3.27 -6.83
N PRO A 109 -8.16 3.93 -6.27
CA PRO A 109 -9.23 3.25 -5.52
C PRO A 109 -10.01 2.22 -6.32
N ASP A 110 -10.01 2.33 -7.66
CA ASP A 110 -10.63 1.38 -8.58
C ASP A 110 -9.69 0.21 -8.97
N GLY A 111 -8.44 0.21 -8.49
CA GLY A 111 -7.45 -0.83 -8.79
C GLY A 111 -6.94 -0.85 -10.24
N THR A 112 -7.28 0.14 -11.07
CA THR A 112 -6.94 0.13 -12.51
C THR A 112 -5.64 0.85 -12.84
N ARG A 113 -5.13 1.69 -11.94
CA ARG A 113 -3.96 2.55 -12.14
C ARG A 113 -3.01 2.52 -10.95
N LEU A 114 -1.73 2.76 -11.24
CA LEU A 114 -0.71 3.08 -10.24
C LEU A 114 -0.22 4.51 -10.44
N ALA A 115 -0.09 5.25 -9.34
CA ALA A 115 0.74 6.44 -9.27
C ALA A 115 2.11 6.05 -8.71
N TYR A 116 3.20 6.63 -9.20
CA TYR A 116 4.55 6.37 -8.69
C TYR A 116 5.49 7.52 -9.04
N VAL A 117 6.62 7.57 -8.37
CA VAL A 117 7.71 8.50 -8.67
C VAL A 117 8.71 7.84 -9.61
N SER A 118 9.14 8.57 -10.65
CA SER A 118 10.23 8.15 -11.55
C SER A 118 11.24 9.26 -11.74
N PHE A 119 12.51 8.89 -11.82
CA PHE A 119 13.64 9.78 -12.09
C PHE A 119 14.15 9.64 -13.53
N GLU A 120 13.38 9.02 -14.43
CA GLU A 120 13.79 8.73 -15.81
C GLU A 120 14.24 9.96 -16.62
N GLN A 121 13.86 11.18 -16.24
CA GLN A 121 14.26 12.43 -16.89
C GLN A 121 15.26 13.24 -16.05
N GLY A 122 16.01 12.59 -15.14
CA GLY A 122 17.06 13.21 -14.32
C GLY A 122 16.54 13.93 -13.07
N SER A 123 15.23 14.14 -12.94
CA SER A 123 14.58 14.71 -11.74
C SER A 123 13.33 13.90 -11.40
N SER A 124 12.90 13.97 -10.13
CA SER A 124 11.68 13.26 -9.69
C SER A 124 10.46 13.84 -10.39
N ALA A 125 9.61 12.96 -10.91
CA ALA A 125 8.31 13.28 -11.46
C ALA A 125 7.30 12.20 -11.08
N ILE A 126 6.02 12.55 -11.02
CA ILE A 126 4.94 11.62 -10.71
C ILE A 126 4.25 11.21 -12.00
N TYR A 127 4.15 9.90 -12.17
CA TYR A 127 3.48 9.25 -13.29
C TYR A 127 2.25 8.49 -12.83
N LEU A 128 1.24 8.46 -13.69
CA LEU A 128 0.14 7.53 -13.64
C LEU A 128 0.33 6.48 -14.71
N GLN A 129 0.11 5.22 -14.39
CA GLN A 129 0.16 4.11 -15.34
C GLN A 129 -1.10 3.26 -15.23
N TYR A 130 -1.76 3.02 -16.37
CA TYR A 130 -2.86 2.08 -16.48
C TYR A 130 -2.31 0.65 -16.54
N ILE A 131 -2.74 -0.21 -15.62
CA ILE A 131 -2.22 -1.58 -15.50
C ILE A 131 -2.52 -2.39 -16.76
N ALA A 132 -3.78 -2.37 -17.22
CA ALA A 132 -4.22 -3.20 -18.35
C ALA A 132 -3.56 -2.83 -19.70
N THR A 133 -3.18 -1.56 -19.90
CA THR A 133 -2.68 -1.07 -21.20
C THR A 133 -1.22 -0.66 -21.19
N GLY A 134 -0.62 -0.52 -20.01
CA GLY A 134 0.71 0.05 -19.83
C GLY A 134 0.82 1.56 -20.16
N LYS A 135 -0.29 2.20 -20.55
CA LYS A 135 -0.31 3.63 -20.89
C LYS A 135 0.12 4.47 -19.69
N ARG A 136 1.08 5.38 -19.91
CA ARG A 136 1.67 6.24 -18.87
C ARG A 136 1.39 7.70 -19.15
N GLU A 137 1.20 8.47 -18.09
CA GLU A 137 1.01 9.91 -18.12
C GLU A 137 1.82 10.57 -17.00
N ARG A 138 2.65 11.56 -17.33
CA ARG A 138 3.34 12.38 -16.34
C ARG A 138 2.40 13.48 -15.83
N VAL A 139 2.05 13.42 -14.55
CA VAL A 139 1.03 14.31 -13.96
C VAL A 139 1.61 15.42 -13.09
N ALA A 140 2.83 15.25 -12.55
CA ALA A 140 3.54 16.28 -11.81
C ALA A 140 5.05 16.20 -12.06
N ALA A 141 5.67 17.34 -12.39
CA ALA A 141 7.11 17.49 -12.62
C ALA A 141 7.50 18.94 -12.28
N PHE A 142 7.30 19.31 -11.02
CA PHE A 142 7.63 20.65 -10.54
C PHE A 142 9.11 20.74 -10.18
N LYS A 143 9.63 21.96 -10.05
CA LYS A 143 11.01 22.19 -9.58
C LYS A 143 11.21 21.57 -8.18
N GLY A 144 12.34 20.90 -7.98
CA GLY A 144 12.68 20.23 -6.72
C GLY A 144 12.04 18.86 -6.56
N LEU A 145 11.73 18.47 -5.32
CA LEU A 145 11.13 17.17 -5.01
C LEU A 145 9.70 17.06 -5.54
N ASN A 146 9.40 15.93 -6.17
CA ASN A 146 8.05 15.46 -6.49
C ASN A 146 7.95 14.03 -5.94
N GLY A 147 7.21 13.82 -4.87
CA GLY A 147 7.24 12.55 -4.13
C GLY A 147 5.93 12.14 -3.48
N ALA A 148 5.94 10.91 -2.96
CA ALA A 148 4.92 10.31 -2.11
C ALA A 148 3.46 10.50 -2.60
N PRO A 149 3.14 10.10 -3.85
CA PRO A 149 1.78 10.23 -4.35
C PRO A 149 0.83 9.31 -3.60
N LYS A 150 -0.34 9.84 -3.22
CA LYS A 150 -1.44 9.05 -2.65
C LYS A 150 -2.77 9.48 -3.25
N TRP A 151 -3.57 8.52 -3.67
CA TRP A 151 -4.87 8.78 -4.29
C TRP A 151 -5.92 9.19 -3.27
N SER A 152 -6.76 10.15 -3.66
CA SER A 152 -7.99 10.41 -2.90
C SER A 152 -8.96 9.24 -3.03
N PRO A 153 -9.84 9.01 -2.03
CA PRO A 153 -10.80 7.90 -2.06
C PRO A 153 -11.76 7.93 -3.27
N ASP A 154 -12.02 9.12 -3.84
CA ASP A 154 -12.82 9.31 -5.04
C ASP A 154 -12.05 9.12 -6.36
N GLY A 155 -10.73 8.87 -6.30
CA GLY A 155 -9.88 8.64 -7.47
C GLY A 155 -9.63 9.87 -8.37
N ASN A 156 -10.06 11.07 -7.94
CA ASN A 156 -9.98 12.28 -8.76
C ASN A 156 -8.78 13.16 -8.43
N ARG A 157 -8.11 12.94 -7.30
CA ARG A 157 -7.03 13.79 -6.80
C ARG A 157 -5.87 12.95 -6.29
N LEU A 158 -4.67 13.56 -6.28
CA LEU A 158 -3.47 13.04 -5.63
C LEU A 158 -3.01 13.98 -4.53
N ALA A 159 -2.72 13.46 -3.34
CA ALA A 159 -1.88 14.14 -2.38
C ALA A 159 -0.42 13.87 -2.74
N LEU A 160 0.43 14.88 -2.64
CA LEU A 160 1.82 14.87 -3.08
C LEU A 160 2.70 15.61 -2.08
N ALA A 161 3.97 15.22 -1.97
CA ALA A 161 5.00 16.02 -1.34
C ALA A 161 5.79 16.75 -2.43
N LEU A 162 5.79 18.10 -2.40
CA LEU A 162 6.50 18.94 -3.37
C LEU A 162 7.35 19.98 -2.66
N SER A 163 8.59 20.23 -3.16
CA SER A 163 9.46 21.30 -2.63
C SER A 163 9.55 22.52 -3.56
N LYS A 164 8.60 22.69 -4.48
CA LYS A 164 8.63 23.75 -5.51
C LYS A 164 8.65 25.18 -4.96
N ASP A 165 8.14 25.38 -3.77
CA ASP A 165 8.04 26.70 -3.09
C ASP A 165 9.02 26.84 -1.89
N GLY A 166 10.09 26.02 -1.87
CA GLY A 166 11.10 26.01 -0.80
C GLY A 166 11.33 24.59 -0.26
N ASN A 167 10.99 24.35 1.00
CA ASN A 167 11.00 23.01 1.61
C ASN A 167 9.84 22.13 1.13
N ALA A 168 9.91 20.84 1.46
CA ALA A 168 8.85 19.91 1.11
C ALA A 168 7.58 20.17 1.91
N GLU A 169 6.46 20.25 1.22
CA GLU A 169 5.13 20.51 1.77
C GLU A 169 4.09 19.60 1.11
N VAL A 170 2.97 19.41 1.76
CA VAL A 170 1.85 18.62 1.23
C VAL A 170 0.99 19.47 0.29
N TYR A 171 0.74 18.92 -0.89
CA TYR A 171 -0.14 19.48 -1.91
C TYR A 171 -1.21 18.48 -2.32
N VAL A 172 -2.28 18.98 -2.91
CA VAL A 172 -3.31 18.19 -3.59
C VAL A 172 -3.41 18.64 -5.04
N LEU A 173 -3.23 17.70 -5.95
CA LEU A 173 -3.39 17.87 -7.39
C LEU A 173 -4.74 17.29 -7.82
N ASP A 174 -5.60 18.11 -8.41
CA ASP A 174 -6.79 17.65 -9.10
C ASP A 174 -6.42 17.14 -10.49
N LEU A 175 -6.72 15.90 -10.77
CA LEU A 175 -6.27 15.23 -12.01
C LEU A 175 -7.02 15.70 -13.25
N ARG A 176 -8.25 16.17 -13.12
CA ARG A 176 -9.04 16.68 -14.23
C ARG A 176 -8.69 18.12 -14.58
N SER A 177 -8.73 19.00 -13.60
CA SER A 177 -8.49 20.44 -13.81
C SER A 177 -7.02 20.82 -13.79
N ARG A 178 -6.14 19.93 -13.34
CA ARG A 178 -4.69 20.15 -13.11
C ARG A 178 -4.41 21.25 -12.06
N LYS A 179 -5.41 21.66 -11.32
CA LYS A 179 -5.24 22.63 -10.23
C LYS A 179 -4.44 21.99 -9.09
N LEU A 180 -3.44 22.72 -8.64
CA LEU A 180 -2.59 22.36 -7.51
C LEU A 180 -2.94 23.23 -6.31
N LEU A 181 -3.22 22.59 -5.18
CA LEU A 181 -3.58 23.26 -3.94
C LEU A 181 -2.55 22.94 -2.86
N ARG A 182 -1.87 23.92 -2.31
CA ARG A 182 -0.94 23.74 -1.19
C ARG A 182 -1.73 23.58 0.11
N ILE A 183 -1.50 22.47 0.82
CA ILE A 183 -2.23 22.11 2.05
C ILE A 183 -1.46 22.55 3.29
N THR A 184 -0.15 22.39 3.28
CA THR A 184 0.69 22.77 4.43
C THR A 184 1.58 23.96 4.10
N ARG A 185 1.94 24.73 5.15
CA ARG A 185 2.91 25.83 5.11
C ARG A 185 3.66 25.82 6.41
N SER A 186 4.92 25.37 6.38
CA SER A 186 5.77 25.22 7.53
C SER A 186 7.22 25.52 7.17
N TYR A 187 8.05 25.81 8.14
CA TYR A 187 9.51 25.82 7.97
C TYR A 187 10.09 24.39 8.03
N ALA A 188 9.36 23.46 8.65
CA ALA A 188 9.73 22.06 8.72
C ALA A 188 9.34 21.33 7.43
N ILE A 189 9.95 20.16 7.18
CA ILE A 189 9.59 19.25 6.10
C ILE A 189 8.27 18.60 6.45
N ASP A 190 7.29 18.71 5.54
CA ASP A 190 6.03 17.98 5.57
C ASP A 190 5.98 17.04 4.35
N THR A 191 5.91 15.72 4.57
CA THR A 191 6.02 14.70 3.52
C THR A 191 5.11 13.50 3.79
N GLU A 192 5.12 12.52 2.89
CA GLU A 192 4.40 11.24 3.02
C GLU A 192 2.91 11.41 3.40
N PRO A 193 2.15 12.20 2.62
CA PRO A 193 0.74 12.38 2.91
C PRO A 193 -0.05 11.09 2.69
N ASP A 194 -1.08 10.86 3.52
CA ASP A 194 -2.10 9.86 3.27
C ASP A 194 -3.50 10.42 3.48
N TRP A 195 -4.49 9.85 2.78
CA TRP A 195 -5.87 10.28 2.84
C TRP A 195 -6.66 9.48 3.85
N ALA A 196 -7.39 10.15 4.73
CA ALA A 196 -8.43 9.47 5.48
C ALA A 196 -9.49 8.91 4.51
N PRO A 197 -10.03 7.69 4.73
CA PRO A 197 -11.00 7.06 3.84
C PRO A 197 -12.25 7.92 3.54
N ALA A 198 -12.70 8.70 4.53
CA ALA A 198 -13.79 9.67 4.33
C ALA A 198 -13.43 10.91 3.49
N GLY A 199 -12.17 11.04 3.04
CA GLY A 199 -11.71 12.12 2.17
C GLY A 199 -11.56 13.50 2.83
N GLY A 200 -12.03 13.68 4.06
CA GLY A 200 -12.07 14.98 4.75
C GLY A 200 -10.79 15.39 5.46
N SER A 201 -9.79 14.53 5.57
CA SER A 201 -8.51 14.85 6.23
C SER A 201 -7.33 14.10 5.63
N ARG A 202 -6.12 14.59 5.97
CA ARG A 202 -4.81 14.02 5.58
C ARG A 202 -3.98 13.80 6.82
N ALA A 203 -3.32 12.63 6.91
CA ALA A 203 -2.18 12.44 7.77
C ALA A 203 -0.89 12.68 6.96
N PHE A 204 0.17 13.08 7.59
CA PHE A 204 1.47 13.30 6.95
C PHE A 204 2.59 13.27 8.00
N THR A 205 3.79 12.96 7.55
CA THR A 205 5.00 13.05 8.36
C THR A 205 5.48 14.50 8.38
N ALA A 206 5.81 15.04 9.60
CA ALA A 206 6.32 16.39 9.75
C ALA A 206 7.38 16.49 10.85
N GLU A 207 8.42 17.29 10.60
CA GLU A 207 9.52 17.55 11.54
C GLU A 207 9.31 18.80 12.41
N ARG A 208 8.08 19.23 12.61
CA ARG A 208 7.68 20.46 13.31
C ARG A 208 8.14 20.52 14.77
N GLY A 209 8.37 19.36 15.38
CA GLY A 209 8.89 19.23 16.75
C GLY A 209 10.37 18.86 16.83
N GLY A 210 11.14 18.97 15.72
CA GLY A 210 12.56 18.64 15.63
C GLY A 210 12.87 17.19 15.24
N ARG A 211 11.89 16.29 15.33
CA ARG A 211 11.97 14.88 14.83
C ARG A 211 10.67 14.53 14.11
N PRO A 212 10.70 13.58 13.15
CA PRO A 212 9.52 13.15 12.41
C PRO A 212 8.41 12.64 13.33
N GLN A 213 7.22 13.21 13.16
CA GLN A 213 6.01 12.81 13.85
C GLN A 213 4.83 12.89 12.86
N ILE A 214 3.76 12.17 13.14
CA ILE A 214 2.57 12.21 12.30
C ILE A 214 1.65 13.35 12.76
N TYR A 215 1.27 14.17 11.80
CA TYR A 215 0.28 15.24 11.94
C TYR A 215 -0.93 14.95 11.06
N ARG A 216 -2.06 15.48 11.47
CA ARG A 216 -3.32 15.40 10.72
C ARG A 216 -3.89 16.79 10.50
N VAL A 217 -4.42 17.04 9.31
CA VAL A 217 -5.11 18.29 8.96
C VAL A 217 -6.43 17.97 8.26
N ARG A 218 -7.51 18.70 8.60
CA ARG A 218 -8.75 18.65 7.83
C ARG A 218 -8.58 19.45 6.55
N VAL A 219 -9.22 19.00 5.47
CA VAL A 219 -9.13 19.64 4.15
C VAL A 219 -10.51 19.76 3.55
N GLY A 220 -10.86 20.97 3.12
CA GLY A 220 -12.05 21.28 2.35
C GLY A 220 -11.73 21.72 0.93
N ALA A 221 -12.72 22.25 0.20
CA ALA A 221 -12.58 22.69 -1.18
C ALA A 221 -11.52 23.79 -1.37
N GLY A 222 -11.32 24.65 -0.40
CA GLY A 222 -10.35 25.76 -0.43
C GLY A 222 -8.97 25.43 0.17
N GLY A 223 -8.74 24.22 0.65
CA GLY A 223 -7.48 23.82 1.29
C GLY A 223 -7.63 23.36 2.73
N ALA A 224 -6.57 23.54 3.53
CA ALA A 224 -6.56 23.16 4.94
C ALA A 224 -7.62 23.94 5.75
N ILE A 225 -8.32 23.23 6.62
CA ILE A 225 -9.26 23.79 7.60
C ILE A 225 -8.60 23.71 8.98
N GLY A 226 -8.17 24.89 9.47
CA GLY A 226 -7.44 25.01 10.72
C GLY A 226 -5.96 24.64 10.60
N ARG A 227 -5.31 24.46 11.76
CA ARG A 227 -3.89 24.10 11.83
C ARG A 227 -3.73 22.56 11.90
N PRO A 228 -2.65 22.01 11.32
CA PRO A 228 -2.31 20.61 11.54
C PRO A 228 -2.13 20.30 13.03
N GLN A 229 -2.66 19.17 13.44
CA GLN A 229 -2.57 18.67 14.82
C GLN A 229 -1.69 17.43 14.85
N ARG A 230 -0.77 17.35 15.83
CA ARG A 230 0.06 16.15 16.04
C ARG A 230 -0.83 14.98 16.50
N VAL A 231 -0.58 13.81 15.96
CA VAL A 231 -1.33 12.58 16.25
C VAL A 231 -0.50 11.61 17.09
N THR A 232 0.81 11.53 16.85
CA THR A 232 1.71 10.61 17.54
C THR A 232 2.46 11.29 18.67
N PHE A 233 2.49 10.67 19.86
CA PHE A 233 3.14 11.21 21.07
C PHE A 233 4.11 10.21 21.70
N GLU A 234 4.02 8.92 21.36
CA GLU A 234 4.95 7.89 21.81
C GLU A 234 6.15 7.80 20.86
N GLY A 235 7.34 7.62 21.45
CA GLY A 235 8.60 7.56 20.72
C GLY A 235 9.04 8.90 20.13
N ASP A 236 10.26 8.92 19.61
CA ASP A 236 10.90 10.11 19.06
C ASP A 236 10.86 10.17 17.51
N TYR A 237 10.39 9.12 16.86
CA TYR A 237 10.25 9.04 15.40
C TYR A 237 9.01 8.25 15.02
N ASN A 238 8.12 8.89 14.24
CA ASN A 238 6.96 8.27 13.63
C ASN A 238 6.78 8.86 12.23
N ALA A 239 6.75 8.01 11.21
CA ALA A 239 6.74 8.43 9.79
C ALA A 239 5.91 7.47 8.91
N ALA A 240 5.72 7.84 7.66
CA ALA A 240 5.02 7.05 6.64
C ALA A 240 3.62 6.59 7.11
N PRO A 241 2.70 7.51 7.45
CA PRO A 241 1.37 7.15 7.91
C PRO A 241 0.56 6.47 6.80
N ALA A 242 -0.21 5.44 7.18
CA ALA A 242 -1.20 4.82 6.33
C ALA A 242 -2.50 4.62 7.14
N PHE A 243 -3.63 5.17 6.67
CA PHE A 243 -4.92 4.95 7.31
C PHE A 243 -5.41 3.52 7.11
N SER A 244 -6.00 2.94 8.14
CA SER A 244 -6.83 1.74 7.97
C SER A 244 -8.03 2.05 7.07
N PRO A 245 -8.57 1.05 6.33
CA PRO A 245 -9.71 1.27 5.43
C PRO A 245 -10.97 1.81 6.11
N ASP A 246 -11.17 1.54 7.40
CA ASP A 246 -12.26 2.08 8.21
C ASP A 246 -11.94 3.46 8.82
N GLY A 247 -10.70 3.94 8.68
CA GLY A 247 -10.22 5.23 9.18
C GLY A 247 -10.06 5.33 10.69
N LYS A 248 -10.12 4.22 11.42
CA LYS A 248 -10.02 4.21 12.88
C LYS A 248 -8.58 4.10 13.39
N SER A 249 -7.66 3.62 12.55
CA SER A 249 -6.27 3.40 12.92
C SER A 249 -5.32 3.99 11.88
N LEU A 250 -4.06 4.20 12.31
CA LEU A 250 -2.93 4.55 11.46
C LEU A 250 -1.80 3.53 11.66
N ALA A 251 -1.36 2.90 10.56
CA ALA A 251 -0.07 2.23 10.53
C ALA A 251 1.03 3.26 10.28
N MET A 252 2.24 3.00 10.79
CA MET A 252 3.38 3.89 10.65
C MET A 252 4.70 3.15 10.85
N VAL A 253 5.80 3.76 10.40
CA VAL A 253 7.14 3.41 10.83
C VAL A 253 7.40 4.10 12.16
N HIS A 254 7.66 3.34 13.20
CA HIS A 254 7.91 3.79 14.57
C HIS A 254 9.33 3.41 15.02
N ASN A 255 10.04 4.31 15.63
CA ASN A 255 11.32 3.97 16.26
C ASN A 255 11.06 3.36 17.65
N ASP A 256 11.24 2.05 17.75
CA ASP A 256 11.22 1.31 19.01
C ASP A 256 12.65 1.01 19.44
N ARG A 257 13.21 1.85 20.32
CA ARG A 257 14.55 1.67 20.93
C ARG A 257 15.69 1.52 19.92
N GLY A 258 15.65 2.28 18.83
CA GLY A 258 16.65 2.26 17.78
C GLY A 258 16.39 1.25 16.64
N ALA A 259 15.27 0.53 16.68
CA ALA A 259 14.77 -0.27 15.58
C ALA A 259 13.57 0.44 14.93
N PHE A 260 13.55 0.55 13.62
CA PHE A 260 12.40 1.05 12.87
C PHE A 260 11.44 -0.11 12.62
N ARG A 261 10.27 -0.06 13.21
CA ARG A 261 9.26 -1.13 13.21
C ARG A 261 7.93 -0.62 12.72
N ILE A 262 7.09 -1.52 12.23
CA ILE A 262 5.69 -1.18 11.94
C ILE A 262 4.90 -1.16 13.25
N ALA A 263 4.21 -0.05 13.48
CA ALA A 263 3.27 0.11 14.58
C ALA A 263 1.92 0.55 14.04
N VAL A 264 0.86 0.26 14.80
CA VAL A 264 -0.50 0.74 14.55
C VAL A 264 -0.99 1.50 15.77
N GLN A 265 -1.55 2.70 15.53
CA GLN A 265 -2.17 3.52 16.56
C GLN A 265 -3.67 3.60 16.35
N ASP A 266 -4.44 3.32 17.40
CA ASP A 266 -5.87 3.61 17.45
C ASP A 266 -6.10 5.12 17.56
N LEU A 267 -6.87 5.69 16.64
CA LEU A 267 -7.08 7.14 16.57
C LEU A 267 -8.08 7.68 17.59
N SER A 268 -8.87 6.82 18.23
CA SER A 268 -9.85 7.20 19.25
C SER A 268 -9.23 7.24 20.65
N THR A 269 -8.35 6.29 20.94
CA THR A 269 -7.71 6.12 22.25
C THR A 269 -6.30 6.68 22.31
N GLY A 270 -5.62 6.78 21.14
CA GLY A 270 -4.20 7.09 21.03
C GLY A 270 -3.27 5.92 21.33
N ALA A 271 -3.81 4.73 21.68
CA ALA A 271 -3.02 3.56 22.00
C ALA A 271 -2.19 3.09 20.80
N LEU A 272 -0.87 2.94 21.01
CA LEU A 272 0.09 2.47 20.00
C LEU A 272 0.44 1.02 20.28
N ARG A 273 0.48 0.20 19.22
CA ARG A 273 0.94 -1.19 19.25
C ARG A 273 2.02 -1.40 18.20
N VAL A 274 3.19 -1.86 18.63
CA VAL A 274 4.26 -2.32 17.72
C VAL A 274 3.92 -3.72 17.24
N LEU A 275 3.89 -3.92 15.91
CA LEU A 275 3.46 -5.18 15.29
C LEU A 275 4.64 -6.10 14.95
N THR A 276 5.82 -5.52 14.64
CA THR A 276 6.93 -6.28 14.07
C THR A 276 8.10 -6.41 15.04
N GLN A 277 8.98 -7.40 14.81
CA GLN A 277 10.20 -7.64 15.59
C GLN A 277 11.48 -7.38 14.76
N THR A 278 11.34 -7.06 13.50
CA THR A 278 12.41 -6.69 12.57
C THR A 278 13.02 -5.32 12.92
N ARG A 279 14.08 -4.87 12.22
CA ARG A 279 14.84 -3.69 12.64
C ARG A 279 14.78 -2.51 11.68
N LEU A 280 14.48 -2.76 10.41
CA LEU A 280 14.50 -1.75 9.34
C LEU A 280 13.24 -1.91 8.49
N ASP A 281 12.09 -1.69 9.10
CA ASP A 281 10.80 -1.79 8.43
C ASP A 281 10.44 -0.45 7.79
N GLU A 282 9.83 -0.51 6.62
CA GLU A 282 9.42 0.67 5.85
C GLU A 282 8.10 0.45 5.11
N SER A 283 7.47 1.56 4.74
CA SER A 283 6.35 1.61 3.78
C SER A 283 5.15 0.70 4.13
N PRO A 284 4.55 0.85 5.32
CA PRO A 284 3.38 0.08 5.68
C PRO A 284 2.19 0.38 4.76
N SER A 285 1.45 -0.67 4.38
CA SER A 285 0.21 -0.56 3.60
C SER A 285 -0.81 -1.57 4.10
N PHE A 286 -2.03 -1.11 4.42
CA PHE A 286 -3.10 -2.00 4.87
C PHE A 286 -3.64 -2.87 3.73
N ALA A 287 -4.02 -4.11 4.06
CA ALA A 287 -4.95 -4.89 3.25
C ALA A 287 -6.31 -4.16 3.17
N PRO A 288 -7.06 -4.31 2.08
CA PRO A 288 -8.31 -3.56 1.88
C PRO A 288 -9.43 -3.91 2.88
N ASN A 289 -9.32 -5.02 3.60
CA ASN A 289 -10.21 -5.36 4.73
C ASN A 289 -9.68 -4.86 6.10
N GLY A 290 -8.48 -4.26 6.14
CA GLY A 290 -7.87 -3.74 7.36
C GLY A 290 -7.27 -4.79 8.32
N SER A 291 -7.31 -6.09 7.98
CA SER A 291 -6.87 -7.16 8.89
C SER A 291 -5.36 -7.36 8.94
N MET A 292 -4.65 -6.95 7.89
CA MET A 292 -3.21 -7.16 7.73
C MET A 292 -2.52 -5.87 7.26
N VAL A 293 -1.22 -5.77 7.53
CA VAL A 293 -0.33 -4.74 7.00
C VAL A 293 0.81 -5.40 6.25
N ILE A 294 1.04 -5.03 4.99
CA ILE A 294 2.26 -5.36 4.25
C ILE A 294 3.30 -4.27 4.49
N TYR A 295 4.56 -4.66 4.57
CA TYR A 295 5.70 -3.77 4.75
C TYR A 295 6.96 -4.36 4.11
N ALA A 296 7.96 -3.51 3.85
CA ALA A 296 9.28 -3.98 3.47
C ALA A 296 10.20 -4.00 4.69
N THR A 297 11.11 -4.96 4.74
CA THR A 297 12.12 -5.09 5.80
C THR A 297 13.43 -5.63 5.24
N ASP A 298 14.52 -5.48 5.99
CA ASP A 298 15.81 -6.06 5.65
C ASP A 298 16.04 -7.36 6.40
N VAL A 299 16.38 -8.42 5.68
CA VAL A 299 16.75 -9.70 6.23
C VAL A 299 18.09 -10.14 5.64
N GLY A 300 19.14 -10.06 6.44
CA GLY A 300 20.50 -10.44 6.04
C GLY A 300 21.08 -9.56 4.91
N GLY A 301 20.74 -8.27 4.87
CA GLY A 301 21.17 -7.33 3.83
C GLY A 301 20.34 -7.39 2.54
N ARG A 302 19.22 -8.11 2.55
CA ARG A 302 18.29 -8.21 1.44
C ARG A 302 16.92 -7.67 1.83
N GLY A 303 16.39 -6.71 1.03
CA GLY A 303 15.03 -6.24 1.16
C GLY A 303 14.01 -7.32 0.78
N VAL A 304 13.05 -7.57 1.66
CA VAL A 304 11.96 -8.54 1.48
C VAL A 304 10.63 -7.91 1.86
N LEU A 305 9.51 -8.47 1.39
CA LEU A 305 8.19 -8.10 1.84
C LEU A 305 7.66 -9.11 2.84
N GLU A 306 7.09 -8.59 3.92
CA GLU A 306 6.38 -9.38 4.92
C GLU A 306 4.98 -8.78 5.16
N VAL A 307 4.08 -9.61 5.63
CA VAL A 307 2.75 -9.21 6.09
C VAL A 307 2.61 -9.55 7.57
N VAL A 308 1.90 -8.71 8.30
CA VAL A 308 1.60 -8.92 9.73
C VAL A 308 0.16 -8.57 10.00
N SER A 309 -0.50 -9.36 10.86
CA SER A 309 -1.86 -9.04 11.32
C SER A 309 -1.87 -7.78 12.20
N VAL A 310 -2.96 -7.03 12.17
CA VAL A 310 -3.07 -5.77 12.96
C VAL A 310 -3.05 -5.99 14.47
N ASP A 311 -3.23 -7.23 14.93
CA ASP A 311 -3.03 -7.63 16.32
C ASP A 311 -1.59 -8.05 16.64
N GLY A 312 -0.71 -8.18 15.62
CA GLY A 312 0.70 -8.54 15.75
C GLY A 312 0.96 -10.03 16.00
N HIS A 313 -0.05 -10.90 15.97
CA HIS A 313 0.10 -12.31 16.32
C HIS A 313 0.51 -13.21 15.15
N THR A 314 0.19 -12.84 13.93
CA THR A 314 0.46 -13.63 12.72
C THR A 314 1.30 -12.81 11.75
N GLY A 315 2.40 -13.36 11.29
CA GLY A 315 3.25 -12.76 10.26
C GLY A 315 3.72 -13.79 9.25
N GLN A 316 3.92 -13.36 8.01
CA GLN A 316 4.39 -14.20 6.93
C GLN A 316 5.27 -13.42 5.97
N ARG A 317 6.39 -14.02 5.56
CA ARG A 317 7.19 -13.52 4.44
C ARG A 317 6.55 -13.93 3.12
N LEU A 318 6.48 -12.99 2.17
CA LEU A 318 5.96 -13.27 0.85
C LEU A 318 6.99 -14.01 -0.02
N ALA A 319 6.50 -14.89 -0.89
CA ALA A 319 7.32 -15.68 -1.81
C ALA A 319 7.75 -14.84 -3.03
N LEU A 320 8.61 -13.83 -2.83
CA LEU A 320 9.18 -13.02 -3.90
C LEU A 320 10.55 -13.57 -4.31
N GLN A 321 10.79 -13.69 -5.61
CA GLN A 321 11.85 -14.55 -6.10
C GLN A 321 13.22 -13.90 -6.26
N GLN A 322 13.36 -12.56 -6.51
CA GLN A 322 14.66 -11.96 -6.83
C GLN A 322 14.80 -10.50 -6.36
N GLY A 323 16.05 -10.04 -6.14
CA GLY A 323 16.41 -8.66 -5.88
C GLY A 323 16.11 -8.16 -4.46
N ASN A 324 16.35 -6.87 -4.25
CA ASN A 324 15.95 -6.13 -3.06
C ASN A 324 14.56 -5.54 -3.27
N VAL A 325 13.58 -6.04 -2.57
CA VAL A 325 12.18 -5.63 -2.73
C VAL A 325 11.84 -4.56 -1.69
N ARG A 326 11.16 -3.49 -2.14
CA ARG A 326 10.88 -2.30 -1.33
C ARG A 326 9.53 -1.69 -1.67
N GLU A 327 9.06 -0.80 -0.81
CA GLU A 327 7.93 0.12 -1.02
C GLU A 327 6.65 -0.59 -1.49
N PRO A 328 6.15 -1.57 -0.73
CA PRO A 328 4.92 -2.24 -1.09
C PRO A 328 3.71 -1.33 -0.98
N ALA A 329 2.73 -1.56 -1.85
CA ALA A 329 1.40 -0.99 -1.78
C ALA A 329 0.37 -2.08 -2.01
N TRP A 330 -0.53 -2.30 -1.08
CA TRP A 330 -1.64 -3.24 -1.23
C TRP A 330 -2.74 -2.62 -2.09
N SER A 331 -3.31 -3.40 -3.01
CA SER A 331 -4.39 -2.93 -3.87
C SER A 331 -5.70 -2.78 -3.08
N PRO A 332 -6.66 -1.98 -3.55
CA PRO A 332 -8.04 -2.10 -3.10
C PRO A 332 -8.61 -3.47 -3.51
N PHE A 333 -9.81 -3.77 -3.05
CA PHE A 333 -10.56 -4.89 -3.59
C PHE A 333 -10.74 -4.72 -5.10
N MET A 334 -10.38 -5.75 -5.86
CA MET A 334 -10.57 -5.70 -7.32
C MET A 334 -12.07 -5.72 -7.64
N THR A 335 -12.50 -4.79 -8.47
CA THR A 335 -13.84 -4.82 -9.06
C THR A 335 -13.93 -6.00 -10.03
N LYS A 336 -15.03 -6.76 -9.96
CA LYS A 336 -15.30 -7.92 -10.83
C LYS A 336 -15.52 -7.49 -12.26
#